data_22b0bbd4b5206a30dc9f04dd52066739
#
_entry.id   22b0bbd4b5206a30dc9f04dd52066739
#
_cell.length_a   1.000
_cell.length_b   1.000
_cell.length_c   1.000
_cell.angle_alpha   90.00
_cell.angle_beta   90.00
_cell.angle_gamma   90.00
#
_symmetry.space_group_name_H-M   'P 1'
#
loop_
_entity.id
_entity.type
_entity.pdbx_description
1 polymer ?
#
loop_
_entity_poly.entity_id
_entity_poly.type
_entity_poly.pdbx_seq_one_letter_code
_entity_poly.pdbx_strand_id
1 'polypeptide(L)'
;NGLDGGNTPSVLVNDTLNGVPVNPSDITLTPVTVPGGLTLNPDGTITVPPGTPAGTYPVVYQICEIAVPTNCDTATANVVVDPAVIDAVVDDYTASPINGTDGGSTASVLVNDTLNGLPVVPADITLTPVTVPAGLTLNADGTITVAPNTPASTYVVTYQICENLNPTNCDTTTATVLVTPAPIDAIDDTPASIASAPGGTTPSVLLNDTLNGVILTPADVALTPVSVPAGLTLNPDGTITVAPGTPNGTYPVVYQICEVLNPSNCDTATASVVVAAIDAVDDTPAPLNGLDGGNTPSVLVNDTL
;
A
#
# COMPACT_ATOMS: atom_id res chain seq x y z
N ASN A 1 -12.19 27.11 21.62
CA ASN A 1 -12.91 26.15 20.78
C ASN A 1 -13.83 25.26 21.61
N GLY A 2 -14.79 24.63 20.95
CA GLY A 2 -15.82 23.83 21.62
C GLY A 2 -15.35 22.48 22.16
N LEU A 3 -14.28 21.91 21.61
CA LEU A 3 -13.73 20.64 22.09
C LEU A 3 -13.19 20.76 23.52
N ASP A 4 -12.43 21.82 23.79
CA ASP A 4 -11.81 22.06 25.12
C ASP A 4 -12.73 22.82 26.07
N GLY A 5 -13.67 23.59 25.54
CA GLY A 5 -14.44 24.55 26.33
C GLY A 5 -13.63 25.73 26.82
N GLY A 6 -14.10 26.39 27.86
CA GLY A 6 -13.44 27.55 28.49
C GLY A 6 -14.38 28.57 29.07
N ASN A 7 -13.83 29.71 29.49
CA ASN A 7 -14.60 30.82 30.02
C ASN A 7 -14.46 32.07 29.12
N THR A 8 -15.55 32.82 28.96
CA THR A 8 -15.51 34.15 28.33
C THR A 8 -14.98 35.20 29.31
N PRO A 9 -14.59 36.38 28.84
CA PRO A 9 -14.56 37.56 29.69
C PRO A 9 -15.92 37.84 30.33
N SER A 10 -15.94 38.61 31.42
CA SER A 10 -17.21 38.99 32.08
C SER A 10 -18.10 39.84 31.16
N VAL A 11 -19.38 39.53 31.09
CA VAL A 11 -20.40 40.29 30.37
C VAL A 11 -20.59 41.68 30.97
N LEU A 12 -20.18 41.93 32.22
CA LEU A 12 -20.35 43.16 32.93
C LEU A 12 -19.35 44.27 32.54
N VAL A 13 -18.32 43.95 31.71
CA VAL A 13 -17.23 44.87 31.36
C VAL A 13 -17.70 46.15 30.68
N ASN A 14 -18.77 46.08 29.92
CA ASN A 14 -19.36 47.18 29.15
C ASN A 14 -20.71 47.69 29.72
N ASP A 15 -21.18 47.06 30.80
CA ASP A 15 -22.42 47.49 31.45
C ASP A 15 -22.16 48.72 32.37
N THR A 16 -23.15 49.57 32.51
CA THR A 16 -23.04 50.82 33.33
C THR A 16 -24.20 50.99 34.28
N LEU A 17 -23.91 51.55 35.45
CA LEU A 17 -24.88 52.09 36.39
C LEU A 17 -24.63 53.60 36.53
N ASN A 18 -25.62 54.43 36.23
CA ASN A 18 -25.49 55.89 36.20
C ASN A 18 -24.33 56.42 35.33
N GLY A 19 -24.07 55.73 34.19
CA GLY A 19 -23.01 56.09 33.23
C GLY A 19 -21.57 55.74 33.67
N VAL A 20 -21.39 55.04 34.78
CA VAL A 20 -20.11 54.47 35.23
C VAL A 20 -20.15 52.96 35.11
N PRO A 21 -18.98 52.28 34.84
CA PRO A 21 -18.93 50.83 34.80
C PRO A 21 -19.53 50.22 36.07
N VAL A 22 -20.33 49.17 35.94
CA VAL A 22 -20.98 48.50 37.08
C VAL A 22 -19.92 47.88 38.01
N ASN A 23 -20.15 48.08 39.32
CA ASN A 23 -19.43 47.31 40.33
C ASN A 23 -20.33 46.08 40.66
N PRO A 24 -19.81 44.86 40.59
CA PRO A 24 -20.57 43.65 40.90
C PRO A 24 -21.23 43.65 42.28
N SER A 25 -20.70 44.44 43.25
CA SER A 25 -21.32 44.59 44.56
C SER A 25 -22.60 45.47 44.58
N ASP A 26 -22.84 46.25 43.52
CA ASP A 26 -23.93 47.19 43.46
C ASP A 26 -25.13 46.67 42.65
N ILE A 27 -24.94 45.50 41.98
CA ILE A 27 -25.96 44.89 41.15
C ILE A 27 -26.23 43.43 41.48
N THR A 28 -27.39 42.93 41.12
CA THR A 28 -27.69 41.50 41.05
C THR A 28 -27.66 41.06 39.59
N LEU A 29 -26.84 40.09 39.27
CA LEU A 29 -26.78 39.47 37.94
C LEU A 29 -27.63 38.20 37.93
N THR A 30 -28.56 38.08 36.99
CA THR A 30 -29.44 36.90 36.85
C THR A 30 -29.47 36.40 35.41
N PRO A 31 -29.37 35.11 35.17
CA PRO A 31 -29.57 34.52 33.86
C PRO A 31 -31.08 34.58 33.47
N VAL A 32 -31.37 35.04 32.24
CA VAL A 32 -32.73 35.03 31.67
C VAL A 32 -32.86 33.84 30.71
N THR A 33 -31.93 33.70 29.80
CA THR A 33 -31.83 32.54 28.89
C THR A 33 -30.39 32.17 28.69
N VAL A 34 -30.04 30.91 28.98
CA VAL A 34 -28.68 30.37 28.75
C VAL A 34 -28.80 29.07 27.94
N PRO A 35 -28.48 29.13 26.65
CA PRO A 35 -28.60 27.95 25.77
C PRO A 35 -27.43 27.00 25.85
N GLY A 36 -27.61 25.79 25.31
CA GLY A 36 -26.52 24.86 24.94
C GLY A 36 -25.68 24.32 26.09
N GLY A 37 -26.21 24.29 27.32
CA GLY A 37 -25.45 23.81 28.47
C GLY A 37 -24.40 24.81 29.02
N LEU A 38 -24.30 26.02 28.46
CA LEU A 38 -23.46 27.09 28.96
C LEU A 38 -23.89 27.49 30.38
N THR A 39 -23.04 28.14 31.12
CA THR A 39 -23.34 28.63 32.48
C THR A 39 -22.90 30.09 32.61
N LEU A 40 -23.82 31.00 32.98
CA LEU A 40 -23.48 32.35 33.39
C LEU A 40 -23.07 32.29 34.86
N ASN A 41 -21.83 32.68 35.14
CA ASN A 41 -21.26 32.68 36.49
C ASN A 41 -21.59 33.99 37.25
N PRO A 42 -21.57 33.99 38.57
CA PRO A 42 -21.83 35.19 39.38
C PRO A 42 -20.87 36.35 39.14
N ASP A 43 -19.65 36.08 38.63
CA ASP A 43 -18.65 37.09 38.27
C ASP A 43 -18.89 37.68 36.85
N GLY A 44 -19.94 37.24 36.17
CA GLY A 44 -20.30 37.66 34.83
C GLY A 44 -19.57 36.88 33.72
N THR A 45 -18.68 35.99 34.02
CA THR A 45 -18.07 35.09 33.00
C THR A 45 -19.11 34.05 32.53
N ILE A 46 -18.98 33.56 31.29
CA ILE A 46 -19.81 32.47 30.80
C ILE A 46 -18.88 31.26 30.58
N THR A 47 -19.19 30.16 31.26
CA THR A 47 -18.52 28.88 31.03
C THR A 47 -19.11 28.16 29.84
N VAL A 48 -18.26 27.77 28.90
CA VAL A 48 -18.54 26.88 27.77
C VAL A 48 -17.96 25.52 28.16
N PRO A 49 -18.79 24.47 28.35
CA PRO A 49 -18.28 23.17 28.72
C PRO A 49 -17.56 22.49 27.54
N PRO A 50 -16.56 21.59 27.80
CA PRO A 50 -15.99 20.76 26.76
C PRO A 50 -17.04 19.94 26.00
N GLY A 51 -16.84 19.74 24.69
CA GLY A 51 -17.81 19.05 23.83
C GLY A 51 -19.00 19.91 23.40
N THR A 52 -18.87 21.26 23.46
CA THR A 52 -19.88 22.18 22.92
C THR A 52 -19.69 22.34 21.41
N PRO A 53 -20.69 22.04 20.57
CA PRO A 53 -20.59 22.24 19.13
C PRO A 53 -20.24 23.68 18.74
N ALA A 54 -19.57 23.87 17.61
CA ALA A 54 -19.30 25.20 17.08
C ALA A 54 -20.60 25.93 16.74
N GLY A 55 -20.68 27.21 17.06
CA GLY A 55 -21.86 28.01 16.81
C GLY A 55 -21.88 29.30 17.60
N THR A 56 -22.99 30.06 17.48
CA THR A 56 -23.25 31.27 18.25
C THR A 56 -24.36 31.00 19.25
N TYR A 57 -24.07 31.24 20.53
CA TYR A 57 -24.95 30.96 21.67
C TYR A 57 -25.36 32.31 22.31
N PRO A 58 -26.59 32.83 22.06
CA PRO A 58 -27.04 34.06 22.69
C PRO A 58 -27.42 33.79 24.15
N VAL A 59 -26.63 34.31 25.09
CA VAL A 59 -26.91 34.32 26.53
C VAL A 59 -27.57 35.62 26.91
N VAL A 60 -28.85 35.55 27.34
CA VAL A 60 -29.58 36.69 27.81
C VAL A 60 -29.48 36.76 29.34
N TYR A 61 -29.06 37.91 29.82
CA TYR A 61 -28.92 38.16 31.26
C TYR A 61 -29.61 39.49 31.66
N GLN A 62 -29.88 39.62 32.95
CA GLN A 62 -30.46 40.82 33.53
C GLN A 62 -29.58 41.28 34.68
N ILE A 63 -29.35 42.59 34.76
CA ILE A 63 -28.76 43.24 35.92
C ILE A 63 -29.80 44.11 36.59
N CYS A 64 -29.88 44.06 37.91
CA CYS A 64 -30.74 44.92 38.72
C CYS A 64 -29.92 45.63 39.80
N GLU A 65 -30.18 46.92 40.05
CA GLU A 65 -29.54 47.67 41.11
C GLU A 65 -29.95 47.11 42.50
N ILE A 66 -29.00 46.81 43.39
CA ILE A 66 -29.31 46.27 44.73
C ILE A 66 -30.06 47.26 45.56
N ALA A 67 -29.72 48.56 45.46
CA ALA A 67 -30.39 49.62 46.21
C ALA A 67 -31.82 49.89 45.74
N VAL A 68 -32.14 49.60 44.45
CA VAL A 68 -33.47 49.77 43.85
C VAL A 68 -33.78 48.53 43.00
N PRO A 69 -34.24 47.41 43.59
CA PRO A 69 -34.39 46.10 42.91
C PRO A 69 -35.39 46.08 41.74
N THR A 70 -36.15 47.12 41.51
CA THR A 70 -37.03 47.31 40.36
C THR A 70 -36.33 48.04 39.20
N ASN A 71 -35.15 48.59 39.41
CA ASN A 71 -34.31 49.21 38.38
C ASN A 71 -33.45 48.13 37.71
N CYS A 72 -33.99 47.56 36.66
CA CYS A 72 -33.38 46.42 35.94
C CYS A 72 -33.25 46.69 34.45
N ASP A 73 -32.20 46.17 33.83
CA ASP A 73 -32.04 46.11 32.38
C ASP A 73 -31.55 44.74 31.90
N THR A 74 -31.83 44.42 30.64
CA THR A 74 -31.57 43.12 30.06
C THR A 74 -30.67 43.26 28.84
N ALA A 75 -29.64 42.46 28.75
CA ALA A 75 -28.70 42.42 27.63
C ALA A 75 -28.45 41.02 27.12
N THR A 76 -27.86 40.93 25.94
CA THR A 76 -27.48 39.64 25.30
C THR A 76 -25.98 39.62 25.03
N ALA A 77 -25.33 38.59 25.52
CA ALA A 77 -23.95 38.23 25.18
C ALA A 77 -23.97 37.11 24.13
N ASN A 78 -23.47 37.38 22.94
CA ASN A 78 -23.31 36.35 21.89
C ASN A 78 -21.99 35.64 22.09
N VAL A 79 -22.03 34.41 22.60
CA VAL A 79 -20.85 33.54 22.76
C VAL A 79 -20.60 32.81 21.47
N VAL A 80 -19.47 33.06 20.80
CA VAL A 80 -19.02 32.33 19.62
C VAL A 80 -18.12 31.19 20.07
N VAL A 81 -18.51 29.98 19.70
CA VAL A 81 -17.72 28.76 19.91
C VAL A 81 -17.19 28.33 18.56
N ASP A 82 -15.86 28.29 18.41
CA ASP A 82 -15.21 27.85 17.18
C ASP A 82 -15.03 26.32 17.18
N PRO A 83 -14.96 25.68 16.00
CA PRO A 83 -14.56 24.28 15.92
C PRO A 83 -13.09 24.10 16.35
N ALA A 84 -12.69 22.86 16.62
CA ALA A 84 -11.29 22.53 16.83
C ALA A 84 -10.48 22.69 15.54
N VAL A 85 -9.19 23.00 15.64
CA VAL A 85 -8.31 22.98 14.47
C VAL A 85 -8.07 21.52 14.08
N ILE A 86 -8.44 21.14 12.86
CA ILE A 86 -8.19 19.81 12.28
C ILE A 86 -7.13 19.93 11.19
N ASP A 87 -6.17 19.00 11.16
CA ASP A 87 -5.04 19.02 10.22
C ASP A 87 -4.71 17.58 9.78
N ALA A 88 -4.99 17.29 8.51
CA ALA A 88 -4.66 16.03 7.85
C ALA A 88 -3.32 16.21 7.12
N VAL A 89 -2.30 15.49 7.55
CA VAL A 89 -0.93 15.61 7.07
C VAL A 89 -0.61 14.56 6.02
N VAL A 90 0.09 14.95 4.94
CA VAL A 90 0.50 14.03 3.87
C VAL A 90 1.28 12.84 4.39
N ASP A 91 0.94 11.63 3.89
CA ASP A 91 1.65 10.38 4.17
C ASP A 91 2.50 9.94 2.98
N ASP A 92 3.66 9.40 3.27
CA ASP A 92 4.55 8.81 2.27
C ASP A 92 5.05 7.43 2.73
N TYR A 93 4.53 6.38 2.10
CA TYR A 93 4.93 4.99 2.34
C TYR A 93 5.90 4.46 1.28
N THR A 94 6.51 5.31 0.45
CA THR A 94 7.44 4.88 -0.61
C THR A 94 8.71 4.23 -0.08
N ALA A 95 9.10 4.55 1.17
CA ALA A 95 10.23 3.92 1.84
C ALA A 95 9.95 2.49 2.34
N SER A 96 8.67 2.06 2.34
CA SER A 96 8.23 0.72 2.75
C SER A 96 7.34 0.12 1.66
N PRO A 97 7.92 -0.20 0.49
CA PRO A 97 7.15 -0.67 -0.66
C PRO A 97 6.45 -2.01 -0.38
N ILE A 98 5.30 -2.20 -1.00
CA ILE A 98 4.52 -3.44 -0.90
C ILE A 98 4.69 -4.23 -2.20
N ASN A 99 5.01 -5.52 -2.11
CA ASN A 99 5.05 -6.44 -3.25
C ASN A 99 3.62 -6.60 -3.81
N GLY A 100 3.41 -6.27 -5.08
CA GLY A 100 2.09 -6.29 -5.70
C GLY A 100 1.50 -7.69 -5.89
N THR A 101 2.34 -8.72 -6.01
CA THR A 101 1.88 -10.12 -6.13
C THR A 101 1.30 -10.63 -4.82
N ASP A 102 1.94 -10.33 -3.70
CA ASP A 102 1.52 -10.77 -2.36
C ASP A 102 0.44 -9.85 -1.76
N GLY A 103 0.47 -8.56 -2.12
CA GLY A 103 -0.28 -7.54 -1.43
C GLY A 103 0.28 -7.23 -0.04
N GLY A 104 -0.48 -6.48 0.74
CA GLY A 104 -0.07 -6.09 2.10
C GLY A 104 -0.82 -4.88 2.62
N SER A 105 -0.34 -4.29 3.72
CA SER A 105 -0.95 -3.10 4.30
C SER A 105 0.09 -2.10 4.78
N THR A 106 -0.23 -0.81 4.69
CA THR A 106 0.58 0.29 5.25
C THR A 106 0.36 0.43 6.76
N ALA A 107 1.14 1.31 7.40
CA ALA A 107 0.74 1.91 8.66
C ALA A 107 -0.53 2.77 8.47
N SER A 108 -1.15 3.19 9.58
CA SER A 108 -2.34 4.06 9.53
C SER A 108 -1.96 5.47 9.08
N VAL A 109 -2.76 6.06 8.18
CA VAL A 109 -2.66 7.46 7.73
C VAL A 109 -2.95 8.47 8.86
N LEU A 110 -3.56 8.03 9.96
CA LEU A 110 -3.95 8.90 11.07
C LEU A 110 -2.81 9.20 12.06
N VAL A 111 -1.62 8.62 11.86
CA VAL A 111 -0.52 8.67 12.85
C VAL A 111 0.05 10.09 13.02
N ASN A 112 0.08 10.86 11.95
CA ASN A 112 0.62 12.23 11.88
C ASN A 112 -0.47 13.30 11.84
N ASP A 113 -1.75 12.91 11.74
CA ASP A 113 -2.89 13.83 11.73
C ASP A 113 -3.18 14.38 13.13
N THR A 114 -3.73 15.59 13.20
CA THR A 114 -4.02 16.22 14.48
C THR A 114 -5.42 16.83 14.55
N LEU A 115 -5.98 16.79 15.76
CA LEU A 115 -7.18 17.54 16.15
C LEU A 115 -6.80 18.41 17.35
N ASN A 116 -6.96 19.73 17.21
CA ASN A 116 -6.59 20.73 18.22
C ASN A 116 -5.10 20.65 18.64
N GLY A 117 -4.23 20.28 17.67
CA GLY A 117 -2.78 20.14 17.87
C GLY A 117 -2.35 18.87 18.63
N LEU A 118 -3.28 17.97 18.94
CA LEU A 118 -3.00 16.65 19.52
C LEU A 118 -3.25 15.56 18.46
N PRO A 119 -2.54 14.42 18.54
CA PRO A 119 -2.81 13.29 17.66
C PRO A 119 -4.29 12.92 17.64
N VAL A 120 -4.85 12.66 16.45
CA VAL A 120 -6.27 12.29 16.34
C VAL A 120 -6.56 11.00 17.10
N VAL A 121 -7.69 11.00 17.81
CA VAL A 121 -8.28 9.79 18.38
C VAL A 121 -9.38 9.34 17.42
N PRO A 122 -9.36 8.10 16.90
CA PRO A 122 -10.34 7.63 15.90
C PRO A 122 -11.81 7.80 16.33
N ALA A 123 -12.10 7.85 17.64
CA ALA A 123 -13.44 8.08 18.15
C ALA A 123 -13.92 9.54 17.98
N ASP A 124 -13.01 10.49 17.81
CA ASP A 124 -13.32 11.93 17.74
C ASP A 124 -13.42 12.44 16.31
N ILE A 125 -13.05 11.61 15.34
CA ILE A 125 -13.06 11.96 13.91
C ILE A 125 -13.84 10.93 13.07
N THR A 126 -14.26 11.34 11.89
CA THR A 126 -14.73 10.47 10.82
C THR A 126 -13.70 10.48 9.70
N LEU A 127 -13.12 9.31 9.40
CA LEU A 127 -12.23 9.08 8.26
C LEU A 127 -13.07 8.67 7.03
N THR A 128 -12.89 9.37 5.92
CA THR A 128 -13.62 9.11 4.68
C THR A 128 -12.66 9.00 3.48
N PRO A 129 -12.74 7.94 2.66
CA PRO A 129 -12.02 7.88 1.40
C PRO A 129 -12.62 8.88 0.39
N VAL A 130 -11.77 9.70 -0.25
CA VAL A 130 -12.16 10.63 -1.32
C VAL A 130 -11.84 10.04 -2.67
N THR A 131 -10.62 9.52 -2.84
CA THR A 131 -10.20 8.80 -4.05
C THR A 131 -9.30 7.65 -3.65
N VAL A 132 -9.68 6.44 -4.03
CA VAL A 132 -8.87 5.22 -3.80
C VAL A 132 -8.71 4.51 -5.14
N PRO A 133 -7.46 4.34 -5.64
CA PRO A 133 -7.19 3.60 -6.86
C PRO A 133 -7.62 2.13 -6.77
N ALA A 134 -7.93 1.52 -7.93
CA ALA A 134 -8.23 0.10 -8.01
C ALA A 134 -7.06 -0.75 -7.45
N GLY A 135 -7.38 -1.82 -6.73
CA GLY A 135 -6.41 -2.67 -6.04
C GLY A 135 -6.06 -2.21 -4.63
N LEU A 136 -6.44 -0.99 -4.24
CA LEU A 136 -6.22 -0.47 -2.88
C LEU A 136 -7.55 -0.31 -2.13
N THR A 137 -7.47 -0.33 -0.79
CA THR A 137 -8.60 -0.07 0.11
C THR A 137 -8.11 0.72 1.32
N LEU A 138 -8.73 1.88 1.59
CA LEU A 138 -8.54 2.60 2.86
C LEU A 138 -9.47 1.97 3.90
N ASN A 139 -8.91 1.45 4.97
CA ASN A 139 -9.63 0.81 6.06
C ASN A 139 -10.07 1.83 7.13
N ALA A 140 -11.06 1.46 7.93
CA ALA A 140 -11.57 2.33 9.00
C ALA A 140 -10.55 2.64 10.10
N ASP A 141 -9.50 1.81 10.26
CA ASP A 141 -8.38 2.04 11.18
C ASP A 141 -7.29 2.94 10.59
N GLY A 142 -7.49 3.45 9.37
CA GLY A 142 -6.56 4.29 8.64
C GLY A 142 -5.49 3.52 7.87
N THR A 143 -5.38 2.22 7.96
CA THR A 143 -4.44 1.45 7.13
C THR A 143 -4.91 1.41 5.67
N ILE A 144 -3.96 1.34 4.72
CA ILE A 144 -4.28 1.12 3.31
C ILE A 144 -3.87 -0.30 2.96
N THR A 145 -4.83 -1.13 2.59
CA THR A 145 -4.59 -2.48 2.09
C THR A 145 -4.36 -2.46 0.57
N VAL A 146 -3.29 -3.08 0.12
CA VAL A 146 -3.00 -3.41 -1.28
C VAL A 146 -3.42 -4.86 -1.50
N ALA A 147 -4.34 -5.09 -2.42
CA ALA A 147 -4.79 -6.43 -2.75
C ALA A 147 -3.70 -7.25 -3.46
N PRO A 148 -3.64 -8.58 -3.29
CA PRO A 148 -2.79 -9.43 -4.11
C PRO A 148 -3.05 -9.22 -5.62
N ASN A 149 -2.00 -9.36 -6.43
CA ASN A 149 -2.02 -9.12 -7.88
C ASN A 149 -2.35 -7.66 -8.26
N THR A 150 -1.91 -6.70 -7.46
CA THR A 150 -1.94 -5.28 -7.81
C THR A 150 -0.68 -4.93 -8.62
N PRO A 151 -0.81 -4.35 -9.84
CA PRO A 151 0.33 -4.00 -10.68
C PRO A 151 1.30 -3.03 -9.98
N ALA A 152 2.59 -3.14 -10.30
CA ALA A 152 3.62 -2.26 -9.76
C ALA A 152 3.39 -0.82 -10.25
N SER A 153 3.27 0.10 -9.31
CA SER A 153 3.08 1.53 -9.58
C SER A 153 3.19 2.33 -8.28
N THR A 154 3.26 3.65 -8.42
CA THR A 154 3.02 4.57 -7.31
C THR A 154 1.53 4.95 -7.30
N TYR A 155 0.85 4.64 -6.21
CA TYR A 155 -0.56 4.90 -6.01
C TYR A 155 -0.76 6.06 -5.04
N VAL A 156 -1.70 6.95 -5.34
CA VAL A 156 -2.08 8.06 -4.46
C VAL A 156 -3.52 7.86 -4.00
N VAL A 157 -3.69 7.70 -2.69
CA VAL A 157 -4.99 7.65 -2.01
C VAL A 157 -5.28 9.03 -1.46
N THR A 158 -6.44 9.59 -1.74
CA THR A 158 -6.91 10.83 -1.13
C THR A 158 -7.95 10.50 -0.07
N TYR A 159 -7.77 11.05 1.13
CA TYR A 159 -8.69 10.85 2.24
C TYR A 159 -9.03 12.18 2.92
N GLN A 160 -10.11 12.19 3.67
CA GLN A 160 -10.58 13.31 4.47
C GLN A 160 -10.85 12.85 5.90
N ILE A 161 -10.47 13.67 6.87
CA ILE A 161 -10.88 13.53 8.26
C ILE A 161 -11.81 14.70 8.63
N CYS A 162 -12.88 14.39 9.37
CA CYS A 162 -13.83 15.40 9.85
C CYS A 162 -14.01 15.25 11.36
N GLU A 163 -14.07 16.35 12.08
CA GLU A 163 -14.36 16.38 13.53
C GLU A 163 -15.79 15.86 13.79
N ASN A 164 -15.97 14.86 14.66
CA ASN A 164 -17.29 14.31 14.97
C ASN A 164 -18.22 15.32 15.67
N LEU A 165 -17.63 16.19 16.50
CA LEU A 165 -18.39 17.28 17.17
C LEU A 165 -18.92 18.30 16.18
N ASN A 166 -18.16 18.58 15.12
CA ASN A 166 -18.49 19.56 14.09
C ASN A 166 -18.27 18.91 12.69
N PRO A 167 -19.23 18.15 12.15
CA PRO A 167 -19.05 17.31 10.94
C PRO A 167 -18.75 18.06 9.65
N THR A 168 -18.87 19.39 9.63
CA THR A 168 -18.46 20.24 8.51
C THR A 168 -17.03 20.77 8.63
N ASN A 169 -16.41 20.56 9.79
CA ASN A 169 -15.01 20.88 10.05
C ASN A 169 -14.13 19.72 9.60
N CYS A 170 -13.62 19.80 8.39
CA CYS A 170 -12.90 18.73 7.72
C CYS A 170 -11.59 19.24 7.12
N ASP A 171 -10.62 18.34 7.02
CA ASP A 171 -9.42 18.54 6.22
C ASP A 171 -9.14 17.33 5.33
N THR A 172 -8.45 17.55 4.20
CA THR A 172 -8.25 16.55 3.14
C THR A 172 -6.80 16.52 2.72
N THR A 173 -6.23 15.31 2.65
CA THR A 173 -4.86 15.11 2.25
C THR A 173 -4.66 13.83 1.43
N THR A 174 -3.41 13.45 1.18
CA THR A 174 -3.06 12.29 0.36
C THR A 174 -2.05 11.38 1.05
N ALA A 175 -2.18 10.09 0.76
CA ALA A 175 -1.20 9.06 1.10
C ALA A 175 -0.62 8.43 -0.17
N THR A 176 0.71 8.40 -0.27
CA THR A 176 1.43 7.79 -1.41
C THR A 176 1.91 6.40 -1.04
N VAL A 177 1.52 5.39 -1.83
CA VAL A 177 1.89 3.97 -1.65
C VAL A 177 2.68 3.50 -2.86
N LEU A 178 3.89 2.97 -2.65
CA LEU A 178 4.70 2.33 -3.68
C LEU A 178 4.42 0.83 -3.71
N VAL A 179 3.91 0.33 -4.83
CA VAL A 179 3.78 -1.09 -5.12
C VAL A 179 4.89 -1.49 -6.07
N THR A 180 5.67 -2.52 -5.69
CA THR A 180 6.79 -3.05 -6.48
C THR A 180 6.40 -4.35 -7.18
N PRO A 181 7.04 -4.69 -8.33
CA PRO A 181 6.88 -5.99 -8.95
C PRO A 181 7.49 -7.10 -8.07
N ALA A 182 7.10 -8.33 -8.33
CA ALA A 182 7.72 -9.50 -7.70
C ALA A 182 9.17 -9.67 -8.18
N PRO A 183 10.11 -10.14 -7.34
CA PRO A 183 11.43 -10.56 -7.82
C PRO A 183 11.30 -11.67 -8.85
N ILE A 184 11.90 -11.49 -10.03
CA ILE A 184 11.98 -12.48 -11.11
C ILE A 184 13.44 -12.87 -11.29
N ASP A 185 13.72 -14.17 -11.47
CA ASP A 185 15.08 -14.72 -11.58
C ASP A 185 15.08 -15.85 -12.62
N ALA A 186 15.73 -15.60 -13.75
CA ALA A 186 15.99 -16.56 -14.81
C ALA A 186 17.39 -17.14 -14.62
N ILE A 187 17.49 -18.45 -14.47
CA ILE A 187 18.73 -19.17 -14.15
C ILE A 187 19.20 -19.97 -15.36
N ASP A 188 20.50 -19.88 -15.69
CA ASP A 188 21.10 -20.61 -16.80
C ASP A 188 20.86 -22.12 -16.70
N ASP A 189 20.55 -22.74 -17.85
CA ASP A 189 20.27 -24.18 -17.97
C ASP A 189 21.41 -24.95 -18.63
N THR A 190 21.62 -26.16 -18.13
CA THR A 190 22.53 -27.15 -18.74
C THR A 190 21.82 -28.49 -18.90
N PRO A 191 20.89 -28.60 -19.87
CA PRO A 191 20.14 -29.84 -20.09
C PRO A 191 21.09 -30.96 -20.52
N ALA A 192 20.65 -32.22 -20.33
CA ALA A 192 21.37 -33.38 -20.85
C ALA A 192 21.53 -33.27 -22.38
N SER A 193 22.62 -33.84 -22.91
CA SER A 193 22.87 -33.79 -24.34
C SER A 193 21.78 -34.52 -25.15
N ILE A 194 21.53 -34.01 -26.33
CA ILE A 194 20.55 -34.55 -27.28
C ILE A 194 21.30 -35.13 -28.49
N ALA A 195 20.94 -36.35 -28.90
CA ALA A 195 21.53 -36.97 -30.10
C ALA A 195 21.14 -36.20 -31.37
N SER A 196 22.09 -35.99 -32.30
CA SER A 196 21.86 -35.35 -33.59
C SER A 196 20.79 -36.09 -34.44
N ALA A 197 20.78 -37.42 -34.33
CA ALA A 197 19.73 -38.24 -34.97
C ALA A 197 19.15 -39.20 -33.91
N PRO A 198 17.83 -39.16 -33.61
CA PRO A 198 16.77 -38.54 -34.39
C PRO A 198 16.47 -37.08 -34.04
N GLY A 199 17.27 -36.38 -33.22
CA GLY A 199 16.97 -35.15 -32.57
C GLY A 199 16.22 -35.39 -31.24
N GLY A 200 15.58 -34.35 -30.68
CA GLY A 200 14.85 -34.53 -29.43
C GLY A 200 14.42 -33.20 -28.78
N THR A 201 14.01 -33.28 -27.54
CA THR A 201 13.50 -32.13 -26.79
C THR A 201 14.10 -32.12 -25.41
N THR A 202 14.53 -30.93 -24.93
CA THR A 202 15.04 -30.74 -23.57
C THR A 202 13.89 -30.74 -22.56
N PRO A 203 14.16 -30.88 -21.24
CA PRO A 203 13.26 -30.36 -20.22
C PRO A 203 12.98 -28.87 -20.42
N SER A 204 11.94 -28.35 -19.78
CA SER A 204 11.64 -26.93 -19.82
C SER A 204 12.72 -26.11 -19.11
N VAL A 205 13.12 -24.98 -19.70
CA VAL A 205 14.05 -23.99 -19.12
C VAL A 205 13.47 -23.29 -17.90
N LEU A 206 12.15 -23.35 -17.67
CA LEU A 206 11.47 -22.71 -16.55
C LEU A 206 11.56 -23.50 -15.22
N LEU A 207 12.17 -24.69 -15.21
CA LEU A 207 12.17 -25.58 -14.04
C LEU A 207 13.02 -25.09 -12.87
N ASN A 208 14.00 -24.23 -13.13
CA ASN A 208 14.90 -23.61 -12.15
C ASN A 208 14.66 -22.11 -12.00
N ASP A 209 13.85 -21.51 -12.86
CA ASP A 209 13.49 -20.10 -12.81
C ASP A 209 12.44 -19.84 -11.73
N THR A 210 12.45 -18.63 -11.16
CA THR A 210 11.52 -18.26 -10.09
C THR A 210 10.89 -16.89 -10.28
N LEU A 211 9.64 -16.76 -9.80
CA LEU A 211 8.94 -15.50 -9.57
C LEU A 211 8.53 -15.45 -8.11
N ASN A 212 8.91 -14.39 -7.41
CA ASN A 212 8.65 -14.24 -5.97
C ASN A 212 9.19 -15.45 -5.15
N GLY A 213 10.30 -16.05 -5.60
CA GLY A 213 10.91 -17.22 -4.98
C GLY A 213 10.16 -18.56 -5.19
N VAL A 214 9.14 -18.58 -6.04
CA VAL A 214 8.37 -19.78 -6.40
C VAL A 214 8.76 -20.21 -7.82
N ILE A 215 8.97 -21.54 -8.02
CA ILE A 215 9.26 -22.11 -9.35
C ILE A 215 8.13 -21.74 -10.33
N LEU A 216 8.53 -21.30 -11.51
CA LEU A 216 7.62 -20.81 -12.54
C LEU A 216 6.85 -21.93 -13.25
N THR A 217 5.63 -21.54 -13.68
CA THR A 217 4.90 -22.27 -14.74
C THR A 217 4.76 -21.38 -15.97
N PRO A 218 4.51 -21.92 -17.17
CA PRO A 218 4.30 -21.12 -18.39
C PRO A 218 3.15 -20.10 -18.30
N ALA A 219 2.27 -20.21 -17.30
CA ALA A 219 1.16 -19.29 -17.08
C ALA A 219 1.56 -18.02 -16.31
N ASP A 220 2.69 -18.07 -15.58
CA ASP A 220 3.11 -17.02 -14.68
C ASP A 220 3.91 -15.93 -15.40
N VAL A 221 4.52 -16.29 -16.55
CA VAL A 221 5.42 -15.42 -17.31
C VAL A 221 5.15 -15.45 -18.81
N ALA A 222 5.53 -14.36 -19.48
CA ALA A 222 5.69 -14.33 -20.93
C ALA A 222 7.11 -14.79 -21.27
N LEU A 223 7.26 -16.01 -21.83
CA LEU A 223 8.52 -16.54 -22.31
C LEU A 223 8.75 -16.09 -23.76
N THR A 224 9.91 -15.47 -24.03
CA THR A 224 10.28 -15.00 -25.38
C THR A 224 11.69 -15.43 -25.75
N PRO A 225 11.93 -15.89 -27.00
CA PRO A 225 13.27 -16.14 -27.49
C PRO A 225 14.01 -14.81 -27.74
N VAL A 226 15.23 -14.70 -27.21
CA VAL A 226 16.14 -13.56 -27.49
C VAL A 226 17.11 -13.96 -28.62
N SER A 227 17.69 -15.16 -28.54
CA SER A 227 18.55 -15.74 -29.58
C SER A 227 18.43 -17.23 -29.59
N VAL A 228 18.03 -17.80 -30.74
CA VAL A 228 17.92 -19.25 -30.93
C VAL A 228 18.76 -19.64 -32.15
N PRO A 229 19.82 -20.45 -31.98
CA PRO A 229 20.62 -20.94 -33.10
C PRO A 229 19.83 -21.79 -34.11
N ALA A 230 20.29 -21.81 -35.35
CA ALA A 230 19.68 -22.66 -36.40
C ALA A 230 19.67 -24.15 -36.00
N GLY A 231 18.58 -24.83 -36.29
CA GLY A 231 18.35 -26.24 -35.92
C GLY A 231 17.71 -26.42 -34.55
N LEU A 232 17.56 -25.36 -33.74
CA LEU A 232 16.86 -25.40 -32.47
C LEU A 232 15.58 -24.54 -32.51
N THR A 233 14.62 -24.85 -31.63
CA THR A 233 13.38 -24.09 -31.47
C THR A 233 13.04 -24.06 -29.97
N LEU A 234 12.91 -22.85 -29.40
CA LEU A 234 12.32 -22.67 -28.07
C LEU A 234 10.80 -22.74 -28.18
N ASN A 235 10.18 -23.66 -27.48
CA ASN A 235 8.73 -23.86 -27.48
C ASN A 235 8.05 -23.01 -26.39
N PRO A 236 6.73 -22.71 -26.54
CA PRO A 236 6.00 -21.93 -25.54
C PRO A 236 5.93 -22.57 -24.14
N ASP A 237 6.13 -23.89 -24.02
CA ASP A 237 6.18 -24.62 -22.74
C ASP A 237 7.57 -24.60 -22.08
N GLY A 238 8.51 -23.86 -22.67
CA GLY A 238 9.90 -23.75 -22.21
C GLY A 238 10.82 -24.88 -22.67
N THR A 239 10.33 -25.90 -23.35
CA THR A 239 11.18 -26.94 -23.91
C THR A 239 11.93 -26.43 -25.15
N ILE A 240 13.12 -26.99 -25.42
CA ILE A 240 13.88 -26.68 -26.64
C ILE A 240 13.91 -27.92 -27.52
N THR A 241 13.36 -27.81 -28.74
CA THR A 241 13.44 -28.88 -29.74
C THR A 241 14.72 -28.75 -30.54
N VAL A 242 15.48 -29.85 -30.67
CA VAL A 242 16.63 -30.02 -31.56
C VAL A 242 16.14 -30.78 -32.80
N ALA A 243 16.25 -30.17 -33.98
CA ALA A 243 15.83 -30.80 -35.25
C ALA A 243 16.78 -31.98 -35.61
N PRO A 244 16.25 -33.02 -36.22
CA PRO A 244 17.09 -34.12 -36.75
C PRO A 244 18.18 -33.60 -37.69
N GLY A 245 19.40 -34.10 -37.54
CA GLY A 245 20.53 -33.73 -38.39
C GLY A 245 21.20 -32.41 -37.98
N THR A 246 20.83 -31.79 -36.83
CA THR A 246 21.56 -30.66 -36.29
C THR A 246 23.02 -31.10 -36.01
N PRO A 247 24.05 -30.38 -36.50
CA PRO A 247 25.45 -30.76 -36.27
C PRO A 247 25.77 -30.85 -34.77
N ASN A 248 26.73 -31.71 -34.45
CA ASN A 248 27.22 -31.79 -33.07
C ASN A 248 27.88 -30.47 -32.65
N GLY A 249 27.67 -30.08 -31.39
CA GLY A 249 28.16 -28.83 -30.83
C GLY A 249 27.37 -28.34 -29.63
N THR A 250 27.80 -27.21 -29.09
CA THR A 250 27.06 -26.50 -28.00
C THR A 250 26.36 -25.29 -28.58
N TYR A 251 25.07 -25.22 -28.33
CA TYR A 251 24.15 -24.20 -28.86
C TYR A 251 23.56 -23.37 -27.73
N PRO A 252 24.01 -22.13 -27.52
CA PRO A 252 23.44 -21.23 -26.53
C PRO A 252 22.08 -20.71 -27.02
N VAL A 253 21.00 -21.09 -26.37
CA VAL A 253 19.67 -20.52 -26.58
C VAL A 253 19.43 -19.50 -25.50
N VAL A 254 19.34 -18.23 -25.88
CA VAL A 254 19.06 -17.12 -24.95
C VAL A 254 17.57 -16.85 -24.95
N TYR A 255 16.97 -16.85 -23.78
CA TYR A 255 15.56 -16.58 -23.56
C TYR A 255 15.35 -15.49 -22.53
N GLN A 256 14.18 -14.86 -22.54
CA GLN A 256 13.73 -13.88 -21.56
C GLN A 256 12.39 -14.31 -21.01
N ILE A 257 12.22 -14.16 -19.72
CA ILE A 257 10.96 -14.29 -19.01
C ILE A 257 10.54 -12.91 -18.48
N CYS A 258 9.25 -12.57 -18.63
CA CYS A 258 8.68 -11.34 -18.09
C CYS A 258 7.43 -11.66 -17.28
N GLU A 259 7.29 -11.05 -16.13
CA GLU A 259 6.10 -11.20 -15.26
C GLU A 259 4.83 -10.76 -16.03
N VAL A 260 3.77 -11.59 -16.03
CA VAL A 260 2.51 -11.25 -16.70
C VAL A 260 1.83 -10.04 -16.09
N LEU A 261 1.88 -9.90 -14.74
CA LEU A 261 1.29 -8.77 -14.04
C LEU A 261 2.05 -7.45 -14.31
N ASN A 262 3.37 -7.52 -14.45
CA ASN A 262 4.25 -6.37 -14.68
C ASN A 262 5.17 -6.65 -15.88
N PRO A 263 4.72 -6.43 -17.14
CA PRO A 263 5.45 -6.84 -18.35
C PRO A 263 6.80 -6.19 -18.60
N SER A 264 7.17 -5.17 -17.84
CA SER A 264 8.51 -4.56 -17.83
C SER A 264 9.46 -5.22 -16.82
N ASN A 265 8.95 -6.08 -15.94
CA ASN A 265 9.73 -6.84 -14.98
C ASN A 265 10.21 -8.13 -15.64
N CYS A 266 11.42 -8.12 -16.18
CA CYS A 266 11.96 -9.20 -16.98
C CYS A 266 13.35 -9.60 -16.50
N ASP A 267 13.70 -10.88 -16.73
CA ASP A 267 15.05 -11.39 -16.60
C ASP A 267 15.40 -12.31 -17.76
N THR A 268 16.71 -12.58 -17.97
CA THR A 268 17.24 -13.26 -19.15
C THR A 268 18.25 -14.32 -18.74
N ALA A 269 18.12 -15.53 -19.30
CA ALA A 269 19.08 -16.62 -19.09
C ALA A 269 19.43 -17.36 -20.38
N THR A 270 20.42 -18.24 -20.28
CA THR A 270 20.94 -19.03 -21.40
C THR A 270 20.81 -20.51 -21.11
N ALA A 271 20.14 -21.24 -21.99
CA ALA A 271 20.18 -22.69 -22.01
C ALA A 271 21.30 -23.18 -22.94
N SER A 272 22.31 -23.84 -22.39
CA SER A 272 23.44 -24.41 -23.14
C SER A 272 23.09 -25.81 -23.61
N VAL A 273 22.49 -25.93 -24.81
CA VAL A 273 22.08 -27.23 -25.38
C VAL A 273 23.25 -27.88 -26.09
N VAL A 274 23.63 -29.07 -25.63
CA VAL A 274 24.67 -29.89 -26.26
C VAL A 274 24.03 -30.90 -27.20
N VAL A 275 24.39 -30.84 -28.48
CA VAL A 275 24.07 -31.88 -29.46
C VAL A 275 25.24 -32.84 -29.50
N ALA A 276 24.96 -34.12 -29.16
CA ALA A 276 26.01 -35.15 -29.04
C ALA A 276 26.52 -35.60 -30.38
N ALA A 277 27.84 -35.85 -30.47
CA ALA A 277 28.46 -36.59 -31.56
C ALA A 277 28.34 -38.10 -31.30
N ILE A 278 28.36 -38.87 -32.39
CA ILE A 278 28.60 -40.32 -32.28
C ILE A 278 30.03 -40.53 -31.82
N ASP A 279 30.22 -41.39 -30.83
CA ASP A 279 31.53 -41.78 -30.32
C ASP A 279 31.69 -43.30 -30.36
N ALA A 280 32.55 -43.74 -31.24
CA ALA A 280 32.91 -45.15 -31.37
C ALA A 280 34.21 -45.41 -30.57
N VAL A 281 34.11 -46.25 -29.57
CA VAL A 281 35.21 -46.57 -28.65
C VAL A 281 35.88 -47.87 -29.05
N ASP A 282 37.22 -47.89 -29.09
CA ASP A 282 37.98 -49.09 -29.45
C ASP A 282 37.66 -50.28 -28.55
N ASP A 283 37.38 -51.40 -29.17
CA ASP A 283 37.09 -52.69 -28.54
C ASP A 283 38.31 -53.57 -28.39
N THR A 284 38.43 -54.24 -27.27
CA THR A 284 39.46 -55.26 -27.02
C THR A 284 38.78 -56.57 -26.64
N PRO A 285 38.15 -57.28 -27.61
CA PRO A 285 37.50 -58.56 -27.31
C PRO A 285 38.51 -59.62 -26.86
N ALA A 286 38.02 -60.51 -26.02
CA ALA A 286 38.86 -61.66 -25.60
C ALA A 286 39.29 -62.50 -26.78
N PRO A 287 40.50 -63.04 -26.80
CA PRO A 287 40.94 -63.86 -27.93
C PRO A 287 40.09 -65.12 -28.09
N LEU A 288 39.78 -65.46 -29.32
CA LEU A 288 39.03 -66.64 -29.67
C LEU A 288 40.00 -67.80 -30.06
N ASN A 289 39.60 -69.03 -29.73
CA ASN A 289 40.35 -70.23 -30.19
C ASN A 289 40.13 -70.46 -31.72
N GLY A 290 41.15 -70.29 -32.50
CA GLY A 290 41.09 -70.42 -33.96
C GLY A 290 40.68 -71.79 -34.46
N LEU A 291 40.76 -72.89 -33.66
CA LEU A 291 40.31 -74.21 -34.06
C LEU A 291 38.81 -74.44 -33.90
N ASP A 292 38.20 -73.81 -32.86
CA ASP A 292 36.81 -73.99 -32.54
C ASP A 292 35.91 -72.83 -33.09
N GLY A 293 36.54 -71.73 -33.51
CA GLY A 293 35.82 -70.52 -33.90
C GLY A 293 35.09 -69.92 -32.71
N GLY A 294 34.19 -68.99 -32.96
CA GLY A 294 33.30 -68.32 -31.98
C GLY A 294 32.93 -66.92 -32.40
N ASN A 295 32.11 -66.28 -31.58
CA ASN A 295 31.68 -64.86 -31.75
C ASN A 295 32.28 -64.01 -30.62
N THR A 296 32.70 -62.81 -30.97
CA THR A 296 32.99 -61.76 -30.00
C THR A 296 31.68 -61.15 -29.47
N PRO A 297 31.68 -60.55 -28.32
CA PRO A 297 30.60 -59.61 -27.94
C PRO A 297 30.38 -58.53 -29.01
N SER A 298 29.23 -57.88 -29.01
CA SER A 298 28.98 -56.75 -29.90
C SER A 298 29.98 -55.60 -29.64
N VAL A 299 30.58 -55.11 -30.72
CA VAL A 299 31.50 -53.94 -30.67
C VAL A 299 30.74 -52.62 -30.41
N LEU A 300 29.42 -52.63 -30.34
CA LEU A 300 28.62 -51.46 -30.08
C LEU A 300 28.25 -51.25 -28.60
N VAL A 301 28.81 -52.07 -27.69
CA VAL A 301 28.41 -52.04 -26.24
C VAL A 301 28.95 -50.81 -25.51
N ASN A 302 30.11 -50.29 -25.92
CA ASN A 302 30.78 -49.12 -25.33
C ASN A 302 30.68 -47.88 -26.23
N ASP A 303 30.05 -47.97 -27.40
CA ASP A 303 29.80 -46.84 -28.26
C ASP A 303 28.60 -46.01 -27.75
N THR A 304 28.63 -44.70 -27.97
CA THR A 304 27.58 -43.79 -27.55
C THR A 304 27.11 -42.89 -28.71
N LEU A 305 25.84 -42.45 -28.60
CA LEU A 305 25.20 -41.55 -29.53
C LEU A 305 24.67 -40.35 -28.77
#